data_0a3a16d84bf3c2ed6eb944767c486dd8
#
_entry.id   0a3a16d84bf3c2ed6eb944767c486dd8
#
_cell.length_a   1.000
_cell.length_b   1.000
_cell.length_c   1.000
_cell.angle_alpha   90.00
_cell.angle_beta   90.00
_cell.angle_gamma   90.00
#
_symmetry.space_group_name_H-M   'P 1'
#
loop_
_entity.id
_entity.type
_entity.pdbx_description
1 polymer ?
#
loop_
_entity_poly.entity_id
_entity_poly.type
_entity_poly.pdbx_seq_one_letter_code
_entity_poly.pdbx_strand_id
1 'polypeptide(L)'
;MLNINFPKSISILLIALLLSSCSPSVVDLSLYTTDIDIAQEGEVIEVPLRASFTLYGDDDGELTRASSIAEKYLSKDSIFSQSSGDWGETLVIETTIPIGTLENLQNYLASNNRVAVIIVEDIGEIELSLNPTEYADALNSELSDINFMLGFELPADSTNFRIISDSRNDVQVDATAVFVSEKPYLYFSKILKRRGEAEIVFKGSTDSVYSEIYPVVNINYP
;
A
#
# COMPACT_ATOMS: atom_id res chain seq x y z
N MET A 1 16.44 42.10 28.22
CA MET A 1 15.47 41.65 27.20
C MET A 1 16.28 41.29 25.96
N LEU A 2 16.49 40.00 25.72
CA LEU A 2 17.20 39.49 24.50
C LEU A 2 16.15 39.40 23.37
N ASN A 3 16.31 40.24 22.38
CA ASN A 3 15.52 40.15 21.15
C ASN A 3 16.17 39.08 20.24
N ILE A 4 15.62 37.88 20.24
CA ILE A 4 16.07 36.81 19.37
C ILE A 4 15.32 36.96 18.03
N ASN A 5 15.97 37.57 17.05
CA ASN A 5 15.50 37.61 15.67
C ASN A 5 15.75 36.23 15.03
N PHE A 6 14.70 35.39 14.93
CA PHE A 6 14.77 34.18 14.13
C PHE A 6 14.82 34.55 12.65
N PRO A 7 15.81 34.07 11.89
CA PRO A 7 15.87 34.31 10.44
C PRO A 7 14.65 33.65 9.77
N LYS A 8 14.02 34.39 8.85
CA LYS A 8 12.82 33.95 8.09
C LYS A 8 12.97 32.59 7.40
N SER A 9 14.20 32.17 7.11
CA SER A 9 14.55 30.86 6.54
C SER A 9 14.27 29.68 7.49
N ILE A 10 14.32 29.87 8.81
CA ILE A 10 14.03 28.79 9.78
C ILE A 10 12.52 28.55 9.87
N SER A 11 11.70 29.60 9.71
CA SER A 11 10.24 29.46 9.71
C SER A 11 9.74 28.70 8.47
N ILE A 12 10.39 28.86 7.31
CA ILE A 12 10.04 28.14 6.09
C ILE A 12 10.44 26.64 6.20
N LEU A 13 11.58 26.36 6.82
CA LEU A 13 12.02 24.97 7.05
C LEU A 13 11.12 24.24 8.06
N LEU A 14 10.61 24.93 9.07
CA LEU A 14 9.70 24.36 10.06
C LEU A 14 8.31 24.07 9.46
N ILE A 15 7.86 24.89 8.49
CA ILE A 15 6.59 24.68 7.79
C ILE A 15 6.71 23.52 6.79
N ALA A 16 7.88 23.33 6.16
CA ALA A 16 8.12 22.21 5.24
C ALA A 16 8.16 20.83 5.96
N LEU A 17 8.50 20.81 7.26
CA LEU A 17 8.49 19.59 8.09
C LEU A 17 7.09 19.18 8.58
N LEU A 18 6.08 20.04 8.41
CA LEU A 18 4.70 19.76 8.79
C LEU A 18 3.81 19.29 7.63
N LEU A 19 4.37 19.16 6.42
CA LEU A 19 3.65 18.76 5.21
C LEU A 19 3.78 17.24 4.92
N SER A 20 4.03 16.41 5.93
CA SER A 20 3.87 14.97 5.74
C SER A 20 2.37 14.69 5.68
N SER A 21 1.87 14.43 4.46
CA SER A 21 0.55 13.81 4.28
C SER A 21 0.49 12.55 5.15
N CYS A 22 -0.65 12.29 5.79
CA CYS A 22 -0.84 11.02 6.51
C CYS A 22 -0.97 9.90 5.49
N SER A 23 0.15 9.33 5.08
CA SER A 23 0.19 8.07 4.34
C SER A 23 -0.37 6.93 5.20
N PRO A 24 -0.88 5.85 4.58
CA PRO A 24 -1.22 4.65 5.34
C PRO A 24 -0.02 4.22 6.17
N SER A 25 -0.22 4.01 7.47
CA SER A 25 0.84 3.52 8.35
C SER A 25 1.25 2.10 7.98
N VAL A 26 0.26 1.28 7.60
CA VAL A 26 0.46 -0.11 7.19
C VAL A 26 -0.51 -0.47 6.08
N VAL A 27 0.02 -1.18 5.08
CA VAL A 27 -0.76 -1.87 4.04
C VAL A 27 -0.42 -3.34 4.08
N ASP A 28 -1.42 -4.20 4.30
CA ASP A 28 -1.30 -5.66 4.32
C ASP A 28 -1.98 -6.24 3.08
N LEU A 29 -1.24 -7.06 2.34
CA LEU A 29 -1.69 -7.78 1.15
C LEU A 29 -1.57 -9.28 1.39
N SER A 30 -2.58 -10.06 1.02
CA SER A 30 -2.53 -11.53 1.07
C SER A 30 -2.81 -12.09 -0.32
N LEU A 31 -1.84 -12.81 -0.89
CA LEU A 31 -1.88 -13.37 -2.23
C LEU A 31 -1.69 -14.87 -2.18
N TYR A 32 -2.58 -15.61 -2.84
CA TYR A 32 -2.39 -17.01 -3.10
C TYR A 32 -1.64 -17.22 -4.42
N THR A 33 -0.84 -18.26 -4.51
CA THR A 33 -0.10 -18.55 -5.75
C THR A 33 -1.04 -18.85 -6.93
N THR A 34 -2.21 -19.44 -6.67
CA THR A 34 -3.26 -19.62 -7.69
C THR A 34 -3.84 -18.29 -8.20
N ASP A 35 -3.93 -17.25 -7.37
CA ASP A 35 -4.38 -15.92 -7.79
C ASP A 35 -3.37 -15.31 -8.78
N ILE A 36 -2.07 -15.51 -8.51
CA ILE A 36 -0.99 -15.05 -9.37
C ILE A 36 -1.02 -15.77 -10.71
N ASP A 37 -1.19 -17.10 -10.70
CA ASP A 37 -1.29 -17.91 -11.91
C ASP A 37 -2.46 -17.46 -12.81
N ILE A 38 -3.64 -17.26 -12.23
CA ILE A 38 -4.84 -16.77 -12.94
C ILE A 38 -4.59 -15.38 -13.53
N ALA A 39 -3.96 -14.48 -12.76
CA ALA A 39 -3.62 -13.14 -13.24
C ALA A 39 -2.60 -13.17 -14.39
N GLN A 40 -1.61 -14.08 -14.35
CA GLN A 40 -0.64 -14.28 -15.41
C GLN A 40 -1.29 -14.85 -16.69
N GLU A 41 -2.32 -15.70 -16.56
CA GLU A 41 -3.10 -16.22 -17.68
C GLU A 41 -3.99 -15.16 -18.36
N GLY A 42 -4.05 -13.94 -17.80
CA GLY A 42 -4.71 -12.78 -18.38
C GLY A 42 -6.08 -12.48 -17.80
N GLU A 43 -6.48 -13.06 -16.69
CA GLU A 43 -7.66 -12.66 -15.96
C GLU A 43 -7.32 -11.56 -14.94
N VAL A 44 -8.32 -10.72 -14.63
CA VAL A 44 -8.21 -9.76 -13.51
C VAL A 44 -9.06 -10.28 -12.37
N ILE A 45 -8.44 -10.47 -11.23
CA ILE A 45 -9.13 -10.91 -10.01
C ILE A 45 -8.92 -9.90 -8.89
N GLU A 46 -9.81 -9.90 -7.91
CA GLU A 46 -9.74 -9.03 -6.74
C GLU A 46 -9.12 -9.78 -5.56
N VAL A 47 -8.07 -9.21 -4.96
CA VAL A 47 -7.36 -9.80 -3.81
C VAL A 47 -7.51 -8.92 -2.57
N PRO A 48 -7.52 -9.52 -1.36
CA PRO A 48 -7.69 -8.76 -0.12
C PRO A 48 -6.55 -7.79 0.15
N LEU A 49 -6.92 -6.56 0.53
CA LEU A 49 -6.06 -5.52 1.04
C LEU A 49 -6.62 -4.99 2.34
N ARG A 50 -5.75 -4.79 3.33
CA ARG A 50 -6.07 -4.07 4.56
C ARG A 50 -5.12 -2.89 4.70
N ALA A 51 -5.66 -1.69 4.85
CA ALA A 51 -4.90 -0.48 5.09
C ALA A 51 -5.26 0.12 6.44
N SER A 52 -4.28 0.65 7.17
CA SER A 52 -4.49 1.37 8.42
C SER A 52 -3.90 2.77 8.36
N PHE A 53 -4.63 3.74 8.90
CA PHE A 53 -4.27 5.16 8.94
C PHE A 53 -4.36 5.62 10.40
N THR A 54 -3.31 6.27 10.89
CA THR A 54 -3.32 6.87 12.22
C THR A 54 -3.53 8.37 12.09
N LEU A 55 -4.61 8.89 12.68
CA LEU A 55 -4.96 10.29 12.67
C LEU A 55 -4.68 10.89 14.06
N TYR A 56 -3.90 11.95 14.07
CA TYR A 56 -3.57 12.70 15.28
C TYR A 56 -4.51 13.91 15.40
N GLY A 57 -5.34 13.91 16.42
CA GLY A 57 -6.31 14.97 16.68
C GLY A 57 -7.73 14.48 16.50
N ASP A 58 -8.62 15.12 17.24
CA ASP A 58 -10.03 14.76 17.28
C ASP A 58 -10.81 15.91 16.66
N ASP A 59 -11.30 15.67 15.42
CA ASP A 59 -12.34 16.55 14.88
C ASP A 59 -13.51 15.67 14.44
N ASP A 60 -14.56 15.71 15.24
CA ASP A 60 -15.79 14.93 15.08
C ASP A 60 -16.31 14.97 13.64
N GLY A 61 -16.24 13.84 12.95
CA GLY A 61 -16.82 13.64 11.64
C GLY A 61 -15.86 13.72 10.44
N GLU A 62 -14.58 14.04 10.58
CA GLU A 62 -13.62 13.99 9.47
C GLU A 62 -13.44 12.57 8.94
N LEU A 63 -13.28 11.58 9.83
CA LEU A 63 -13.19 10.18 9.47
C LEU A 63 -14.43 9.67 8.74
N THR A 64 -15.62 10.06 9.19
CA THR A 64 -16.87 9.67 8.52
C THR A 64 -16.95 10.25 7.10
N ARG A 65 -16.51 11.50 6.91
CA ARG A 65 -16.44 12.12 5.59
C ARG A 65 -15.39 11.47 4.72
N ALA A 66 -14.21 11.20 5.27
CA ALA A 66 -13.12 10.52 4.56
C ALA A 66 -13.53 9.11 4.12
N SER A 67 -14.21 8.34 4.97
CA SER A 67 -14.74 7.02 4.62
C SER A 67 -15.74 7.10 3.45
N SER A 68 -16.67 8.08 3.49
CA SER A 68 -17.65 8.27 2.41
C SER A 68 -17.02 8.67 1.08
N ILE A 69 -15.88 9.38 1.12
CA ILE A 69 -15.12 9.70 -0.10
C ILE A 69 -14.40 8.44 -0.59
N ALA A 70 -13.73 7.71 0.30
CA ALA A 70 -12.98 6.51 -0.04
C ALA A 70 -13.85 5.41 -0.68
N GLU A 71 -15.11 5.28 -0.27
CA GLU A 71 -16.09 4.35 -0.86
C GLU A 71 -16.25 4.49 -2.39
N LYS A 72 -15.99 5.68 -2.97
CA LYS A 72 -16.08 5.92 -4.41
C LYS A 72 -14.94 5.26 -5.20
N TYR A 73 -13.82 5.00 -4.53
CA TYR A 73 -12.55 4.59 -5.11
C TYR A 73 -12.08 3.20 -4.65
N LEU A 74 -12.88 2.54 -3.83
CA LEU A 74 -12.62 1.22 -3.29
C LEU A 74 -13.67 0.21 -3.78
N SER A 75 -13.49 -1.05 -3.40
CA SER A 75 -14.49 -2.09 -3.64
C SER A 75 -15.81 -1.76 -2.91
N LYS A 76 -16.95 -2.14 -3.50
CA LYS A 76 -18.27 -1.94 -2.90
C LYS A 76 -18.46 -2.71 -1.58
N ASP A 77 -17.66 -3.75 -1.38
CA ASP A 77 -17.69 -4.59 -0.18
C ASP A 77 -16.66 -4.14 0.87
N SER A 78 -16.12 -2.92 0.73
CA SER A 78 -15.14 -2.38 1.67
C SER A 78 -15.75 -2.17 3.06
N ILE A 79 -15.00 -2.54 4.08
CA ILE A 79 -15.38 -2.41 5.49
C ILE A 79 -14.47 -1.37 6.14
N PHE A 80 -15.09 -0.42 6.82
CA PHE A 80 -14.41 0.62 7.57
C PHE A 80 -14.60 0.39 9.04
N SER A 81 -13.52 0.39 9.81
CA SER A 81 -13.54 0.28 11.27
C SER A 81 -12.64 1.32 11.90
N GLN A 82 -13.05 1.84 13.05
CA GLN A 82 -12.30 2.85 13.80
C GLN A 82 -11.96 2.31 15.18
N SER A 83 -10.76 2.65 15.65
CA SER A 83 -10.33 2.37 17.01
C SER A 83 -9.62 3.57 17.59
N SER A 84 -9.93 3.92 18.84
CA SER A 84 -9.27 4.99 19.57
C SER A 84 -8.10 4.43 20.37
N GLY A 85 -6.95 5.07 20.29
CA GLY A 85 -5.74 4.74 21.04
C GLY A 85 -5.19 5.96 21.80
N ASP A 86 -4.13 5.75 22.60
CA ASP A 86 -3.50 6.80 23.40
C ASP A 86 -2.91 7.96 22.56
N TRP A 87 -2.71 7.75 21.27
CA TRP A 87 -2.03 8.69 20.37
C TRP A 87 -2.93 9.22 19.25
N GLY A 88 -4.21 8.88 19.26
CA GLY A 88 -5.17 9.31 18.23
C GLY A 88 -6.11 8.19 17.81
N GLU A 89 -6.81 8.42 16.73
CA GLU A 89 -7.73 7.46 16.13
C GLU A 89 -7.05 6.72 14.98
N THR A 90 -7.34 5.42 14.86
CA THR A 90 -6.88 4.60 13.74
C THR A 90 -8.09 4.18 12.92
N LEU A 91 -8.09 4.56 11.64
CA LEU A 91 -9.01 4.06 10.64
C LEU A 91 -8.40 2.82 9.99
N VAL A 92 -9.13 1.72 9.99
CA VAL A 92 -8.78 0.50 9.27
C VAL A 92 -9.78 0.30 8.14
N ILE A 93 -9.26 0.09 6.95
CA ILE A 93 -10.02 -0.19 5.74
C ILE A 93 -9.67 -1.61 5.28
N GLU A 94 -10.67 -2.48 5.23
CA GLU A 94 -10.57 -3.80 4.63
C GLU A 94 -11.28 -3.75 3.29
N THR A 95 -10.56 -4.02 2.21
CA THR A 95 -11.06 -3.90 0.84
C THR A 95 -10.41 -4.95 -0.06
N THR A 96 -10.70 -4.88 -1.35
CA THR A 96 -9.98 -5.65 -2.37
C THR A 96 -9.38 -4.72 -3.41
N ILE A 97 -8.28 -5.16 -4.02
CA ILE A 97 -7.66 -4.50 -5.17
C ILE A 97 -7.45 -5.49 -6.31
N PRO A 98 -7.50 -5.05 -7.56
CA PRO A 98 -7.30 -5.93 -8.70
C PRO A 98 -5.83 -6.31 -8.88
N ILE A 99 -5.61 -7.57 -9.24
CA ILE A 99 -4.34 -8.12 -9.70
C ILE A 99 -4.50 -8.62 -11.14
N GLY A 100 -3.54 -8.34 -12.00
CA GLY A 100 -3.54 -8.76 -13.41
C GLY A 100 -2.34 -8.23 -14.19
N THR A 101 -2.29 -8.54 -15.48
CA THR A 101 -1.32 -7.93 -16.39
C THR A 101 -1.68 -6.46 -16.64
N LEU A 102 -0.70 -5.64 -16.99
CA LEU A 102 -0.90 -4.20 -17.22
C LEU A 102 -2.02 -3.93 -18.24
N GLU A 103 -2.07 -4.68 -19.35
CA GLU A 103 -3.10 -4.52 -20.40
C GLU A 103 -4.51 -4.81 -19.87
N ASN A 104 -4.68 -5.89 -19.12
CA ASN A 104 -5.98 -6.30 -18.59
C ASN A 104 -6.44 -5.39 -17.46
N LEU A 105 -5.52 -4.90 -16.63
CA LEU A 105 -5.82 -3.90 -15.60
C LEU A 105 -6.28 -2.57 -16.20
N GLN A 106 -5.69 -2.10 -17.29
CA GLN A 106 -6.15 -0.88 -17.97
C GLN A 106 -7.60 -1.02 -18.46
N ASN A 107 -7.95 -2.18 -19.06
CA ASN A 107 -9.31 -2.47 -19.48
C ASN A 107 -10.29 -2.56 -18.29
N TYR A 108 -9.86 -3.15 -17.18
CA TYR A 108 -10.65 -3.28 -15.96
C TYR A 108 -10.92 -1.90 -15.34
N LEU A 109 -9.90 -1.05 -15.21
CA LEU A 109 -9.98 0.27 -14.60
C LEU A 109 -10.85 1.24 -15.41
N ALA A 110 -11.01 1.04 -16.71
CA ALA A 110 -11.92 1.83 -17.53
C ALA A 110 -13.39 1.80 -17.05
N SER A 111 -13.76 0.79 -16.25
CA SER A 111 -15.10 0.60 -15.71
C SER A 111 -15.16 0.52 -14.18
N ASN A 112 -14.00 0.53 -13.51
CA ASN A 112 -13.89 0.31 -12.08
C ASN A 112 -12.86 1.25 -11.48
N ASN A 113 -13.29 2.18 -10.65
CA ASN A 113 -12.39 3.07 -9.93
C ASN A 113 -11.68 2.28 -8.82
N ARG A 114 -10.36 2.19 -8.89
CA ARG A 114 -9.54 1.55 -7.84
C ARG A 114 -8.28 2.37 -7.60
N VAL A 115 -7.98 2.65 -6.34
CA VAL A 115 -6.82 3.47 -5.94
C VAL A 115 -5.48 2.79 -6.16
N ALA A 116 -5.47 1.45 -6.17
CA ALA A 116 -4.25 0.67 -6.33
C ALA A 116 -4.53 -0.60 -7.13
N VAL A 117 -3.47 -1.14 -7.74
CA VAL A 117 -3.46 -2.40 -8.48
C VAL A 117 -2.19 -3.17 -8.17
N ILE A 118 -2.23 -4.51 -8.32
CA ILE A 118 -1.03 -5.33 -8.38
C ILE A 118 -0.80 -5.70 -9.84
N ILE A 119 0.33 -5.25 -10.39
CA ILE A 119 0.73 -5.58 -11.76
C ILE A 119 1.53 -6.87 -11.71
N VAL A 120 1.19 -7.81 -12.60
CA VAL A 120 1.91 -9.07 -12.83
C VAL A 120 2.62 -8.96 -14.16
N GLU A 121 3.96 -9.05 -14.14
CA GLU A 121 4.80 -9.05 -15.34
C GLU A 121 5.61 -10.34 -15.41
N ASP A 122 5.71 -10.94 -16.60
CA ASP A 122 6.58 -12.09 -16.87
C ASP A 122 7.79 -11.62 -17.69
N ILE A 123 8.89 -11.42 -17.00
CA ILE A 123 10.19 -10.99 -17.59
C ILE A 123 11.25 -12.09 -17.49
N GLY A 124 10.81 -13.36 -17.39
CA GLY A 124 11.64 -14.55 -17.12
C GLY A 124 11.52 -15.06 -15.69
N GLU A 125 10.98 -14.24 -14.82
CA GLU A 125 10.41 -14.54 -13.52
C GLU A 125 9.11 -13.71 -13.40
N ILE A 126 8.19 -14.14 -12.55
CA ILE A 126 6.95 -13.40 -12.33
C ILE A 126 7.22 -12.29 -11.32
N GLU A 127 7.13 -11.05 -11.77
CA GLU A 127 7.26 -9.87 -10.94
C GLU A 127 5.88 -9.39 -10.51
N LEU A 128 5.69 -9.17 -9.21
CA LEU A 128 4.50 -8.58 -8.60
C LEU A 128 4.85 -7.19 -8.07
N SER A 129 4.19 -6.16 -8.55
CA SER A 129 4.38 -4.79 -8.08
C SER A 129 3.06 -4.15 -7.65
N LEU A 130 3.04 -3.52 -6.46
CA LEU A 130 1.89 -2.73 -5.98
C LEU A 130 2.04 -1.30 -6.47
N ASN A 131 1.07 -0.83 -7.26
CA ASN A 131 1.12 0.49 -7.88
C ASN A 131 -0.14 1.31 -7.57
N PRO A 132 -0.03 2.63 -7.32
CA PRO A 132 -1.17 3.53 -7.32
C PRO A 132 -1.72 3.69 -8.73
N THR A 133 -2.98 4.08 -8.82
CA THR A 133 -3.64 4.45 -10.09
C THR A 133 -3.93 5.95 -10.12
N GLU A 134 -4.43 6.46 -11.24
CA GLU A 134 -4.91 7.84 -11.35
C GLU A 134 -6.04 8.16 -10.35
N TYR A 135 -6.77 7.16 -9.88
CA TYR A 135 -7.81 7.32 -8.88
C TYR A 135 -7.25 7.58 -7.47
N ALA A 136 -5.99 7.27 -7.20
CA ALA A 136 -5.31 7.67 -5.96
C ALA A 136 -5.17 9.19 -5.89
N ASP A 137 -4.79 9.84 -7.01
CA ASP A 137 -4.69 11.30 -7.08
C ASP A 137 -6.06 11.97 -6.91
N ALA A 138 -7.11 11.38 -7.52
CA ALA A 138 -8.48 11.87 -7.37
C ALA A 138 -8.98 11.75 -5.92
N LEU A 139 -8.73 10.60 -5.27
CA LEU A 139 -9.03 10.39 -3.86
C LEU A 139 -8.28 11.41 -2.99
N ASN A 140 -6.98 11.60 -3.20
CA ASN A 140 -6.15 12.52 -2.43
C ASN A 140 -6.64 13.97 -2.58
N SER A 141 -7.06 14.37 -3.78
CA SER A 141 -7.65 15.70 -3.99
C SER A 141 -8.92 15.90 -3.16
N GLU A 142 -9.83 14.92 -3.13
CA GLU A 142 -11.07 15.02 -2.33
C GLU A 142 -10.80 14.94 -0.82
N LEU A 143 -9.82 14.14 -0.38
CA LEU A 143 -9.44 14.03 1.03
C LEU A 143 -8.80 15.31 1.55
N SER A 144 -7.96 15.97 0.73
CA SER A 144 -7.31 17.23 1.10
C SER A 144 -8.29 18.38 1.32
N ASP A 145 -9.47 18.32 0.69
CA ASP A 145 -10.56 19.28 0.94
C ASP A 145 -11.19 19.13 2.35
N ILE A 146 -11.07 17.95 2.97
CA ILE A 146 -11.51 17.71 4.34
C ILE A 146 -10.42 18.16 5.32
N ASN A 147 -9.22 17.60 5.14
CA ASN A 147 -8.05 17.88 5.92
C ASN A 147 -6.80 17.63 5.04
N PHE A 148 -5.96 18.67 4.88
CA PHE A 148 -4.77 18.61 4.04
C PHE A 148 -3.74 17.55 4.48
N MET A 149 -3.90 16.98 5.69
CA MET A 149 -3.07 15.89 6.19
C MET A 149 -3.59 14.51 5.79
N LEU A 150 -4.82 14.41 5.26
CA LEU A 150 -5.37 13.14 4.78
C LEU A 150 -4.91 12.86 3.37
N GLY A 151 -4.37 11.69 3.15
CA GLY A 151 -3.95 11.24 1.82
C GLY A 151 -3.79 9.72 1.76
N PHE A 152 -3.92 9.17 0.57
CA PHE A 152 -3.63 7.78 0.26
C PHE A 152 -2.38 7.75 -0.62
N GLU A 153 -1.22 7.60 -0.01
CA GLU A 153 0.06 7.52 -0.70
C GLU A 153 0.62 6.10 -0.65
N LEU A 154 1.17 5.66 -1.78
CA LEU A 154 1.95 4.44 -1.87
C LEU A 154 3.36 4.80 -2.38
N PRO A 155 4.43 4.17 -1.84
CA PRO A 155 4.38 3.13 -0.80
C PRO A 155 3.98 3.68 0.58
N ALA A 156 3.29 2.85 1.36
CA ALA A 156 2.97 3.11 2.76
C ALA A 156 4.24 3.09 3.64
N ASP A 157 4.17 3.59 4.88
CA ASP A 157 5.27 3.47 5.86
C ASP A 157 5.71 2.01 6.03
N SER A 158 4.75 1.08 5.95
CA SER A 158 4.99 -0.36 5.92
C SER A 158 4.03 -1.02 4.94
N THR A 159 4.57 -1.78 3.99
CA THR A 159 3.78 -2.61 3.06
C THR A 159 4.15 -4.07 3.25
N ASN A 160 3.19 -4.89 3.66
CA ASN A 160 3.37 -6.30 3.95
C ASN A 160 2.78 -7.14 2.80
N PHE A 161 3.61 -7.97 2.17
CA PHE A 161 3.18 -9.01 1.26
C PHE A 161 3.20 -10.35 1.98
N ARG A 162 2.05 -10.99 2.09
CA ARG A 162 1.91 -12.36 2.55
C ARG A 162 1.61 -13.24 1.35
N ILE A 163 2.60 -13.99 0.88
CA ILE A 163 2.47 -14.94 -0.22
C ILE A 163 2.18 -16.33 0.36
N ILE A 164 1.09 -16.95 -0.07
CA ILE A 164 0.61 -18.23 0.44
C ILE A 164 0.62 -19.24 -0.72
N SER A 165 1.41 -20.30 -0.58
CA SER A 165 1.44 -21.38 -1.57
C SER A 165 0.26 -22.32 -1.37
N ASP A 166 -0.70 -22.29 -2.28
CA ASP A 166 -1.81 -23.23 -2.38
C ASP A 166 -1.67 -24.18 -3.59
N SER A 167 -0.65 -23.96 -4.41
CA SER A 167 -0.29 -24.81 -5.52
C SER A 167 0.28 -26.17 -5.07
N ARG A 168 0.39 -27.13 -6.01
CA ARG A 168 1.04 -28.43 -5.76
C ARG A 168 2.54 -28.38 -5.98
N ASN A 169 3.01 -27.40 -6.73
CA ASN A 169 4.42 -27.20 -7.04
C ASN A 169 5.08 -26.35 -5.93
N ASP A 170 6.37 -26.56 -5.74
CA ASP A 170 7.16 -25.66 -4.92
C ASP A 170 7.23 -24.29 -5.62
N VAL A 171 7.20 -23.22 -4.83
CA VAL A 171 7.24 -21.85 -5.34
C VAL A 171 8.39 -21.12 -4.65
N GLN A 172 9.27 -20.53 -5.41
CA GLN A 172 10.32 -19.69 -4.89
C GLN A 172 9.84 -18.24 -4.86
N VAL A 173 10.00 -17.60 -3.70
CA VAL A 173 9.67 -16.19 -3.47
C VAL A 173 10.95 -15.44 -3.19
N ASP A 174 11.21 -14.42 -3.98
CA ASP A 174 12.40 -13.57 -3.89
C ASP A 174 12.01 -12.10 -3.69
N ALA A 175 12.78 -11.38 -2.88
CA ALA A 175 12.59 -9.93 -2.70
C ALA A 175 13.90 -9.27 -2.26
N THR A 176 14.02 -7.97 -2.51
CA THR A 176 15.21 -7.18 -2.16
C THR A 176 14.84 -6.04 -1.20
N ALA A 177 15.80 -5.66 -0.35
CA ALA A 177 15.68 -4.56 0.61
C ALA A 177 14.45 -4.67 1.51
N VAL A 178 14.24 -5.85 2.11
CA VAL A 178 13.02 -6.19 2.87
C VAL A 178 13.31 -6.56 4.31
N PHE A 179 12.26 -6.62 5.11
CA PHE A 179 12.26 -7.18 6.46
C PHE A 179 11.46 -8.48 6.47
N VAL A 180 11.99 -9.50 7.13
CA VAL A 180 11.32 -10.78 7.38
C VAL A 180 11.48 -11.12 8.85
N SER A 181 10.36 -11.31 9.55
CA SER A 181 10.37 -11.49 11.01
C SER A 181 11.22 -10.42 11.72
N GLU A 182 11.01 -9.15 11.36
CA GLU A 182 11.67 -7.95 11.89
C GLU A 182 13.19 -7.84 11.59
N LYS A 183 13.76 -8.75 10.80
CA LYS A 183 15.18 -8.73 10.41
C LYS A 183 15.33 -8.15 8.99
N PRO A 184 16.30 -7.23 8.79
CA PRO A 184 16.56 -6.68 7.45
C PRO A 184 17.31 -7.69 6.58
N TYR A 185 16.92 -7.76 5.30
CA TYR A 185 17.57 -8.54 4.26
C TYR A 185 17.81 -7.65 3.04
N LEU A 186 19.02 -7.62 2.53
CA LEU A 186 19.33 -7.02 1.23
C LEU A 186 18.74 -7.87 0.10
N TYR A 187 18.75 -9.18 0.26
CA TYR A 187 18.14 -10.15 -0.62
C TYR A 187 17.51 -11.25 0.23
N PHE A 188 16.26 -11.54 0.00
CA PHE A 188 15.49 -12.61 0.61
C PHE A 188 15.10 -13.60 -0.45
N SER A 189 15.25 -14.90 -0.17
CA SER A 189 14.81 -15.99 -1.02
C SER A 189 14.28 -17.13 -0.15
N LYS A 190 13.09 -17.64 -0.50
CA LYS A 190 12.47 -18.74 0.21
C LYS A 190 11.68 -19.64 -0.73
N ILE A 191 11.91 -20.96 -0.63
CA ILE A 191 11.05 -21.94 -1.31
C ILE A 191 9.86 -22.26 -0.42
N LEU A 192 8.67 -22.02 -0.93
CA LEU A 192 7.41 -22.37 -0.30
C LEU A 192 6.94 -23.72 -0.83
N LYS A 193 6.76 -24.65 0.07
CA LYS A 193 6.03 -25.90 -0.20
C LYS A 193 4.53 -25.64 -0.05
N ARG A 194 3.71 -26.56 -0.52
CA ARG A 194 2.27 -26.47 -0.38
C ARG A 194 1.85 -26.10 1.06
N ARG A 195 1.00 -25.10 1.19
CA ARG A 195 0.58 -24.45 2.44
C ARG A 195 1.70 -23.70 3.19
N GLY A 196 2.85 -23.51 2.55
CA GLY A 196 3.87 -22.62 3.06
C GLY A 196 3.50 -21.17 2.82
N GLU A 197 4.05 -20.27 3.63
CA GLU A 197 3.85 -18.84 3.48
C GLU A 197 5.17 -18.07 3.61
N ALA A 198 5.25 -16.91 2.98
CA ALA A 198 6.29 -15.91 3.21
C ALA A 198 5.60 -14.59 3.54
N GLU A 199 6.04 -13.97 4.61
CA GLU A 199 5.66 -12.62 4.98
C GLU A 199 6.85 -11.70 4.76
N ILE A 200 6.70 -10.73 3.86
CA ILE A 200 7.74 -9.83 3.38
C ILE A 200 7.28 -8.41 3.64
N VAL A 201 8.07 -7.65 4.39
CA VAL A 201 7.74 -6.29 4.79
C VAL A 201 8.67 -5.31 4.07
N PHE A 202 8.10 -4.43 3.28
CA PHE A 202 8.75 -3.25 2.75
C PHE A 202 8.48 -2.09 3.70
N LYS A 203 9.54 -1.43 4.16
CA LYS A 203 9.41 -0.24 5.00
C LYS A 203 9.67 0.98 4.13
N GLY A 204 8.73 1.91 4.12
CA GLY A 204 8.91 3.21 3.53
C GLY A 204 10.11 3.88 4.18
N SER A 205 11.02 4.40 3.36
CA SER A 205 12.12 5.22 3.84
C SER A 205 11.63 6.67 3.82
N THR A 206 11.71 7.33 4.96
CA THR A 206 11.55 8.80 5.05
C THR A 206 12.68 9.56 4.32
N ASP A 207 13.70 8.85 3.86
CA ASP A 207 14.77 9.41 3.05
C ASP A 207 14.41 9.32 1.56
N SER A 208 14.17 10.45 0.97
CA SER A 208 13.70 10.76 -0.38
C SER A 208 14.44 10.12 -1.57
N VAL A 209 15.42 9.26 -1.34
CA VAL A 209 16.20 8.59 -2.41
C VAL A 209 15.54 7.27 -2.87
N TYR A 210 14.65 6.69 -2.07
CA TYR A 210 13.97 5.42 -2.37
C TYR A 210 12.45 5.56 -2.51
N SER A 211 11.92 6.77 -2.46
CA SER A 211 10.46 7.04 -2.49
C SER A 211 9.78 6.74 -3.83
N GLU A 212 10.55 6.42 -4.88
CA GLU A 212 10.02 6.07 -6.21
C GLU A 212 10.07 4.56 -6.50
N ILE A 213 10.54 3.73 -5.55
CA ILE A 213 10.61 2.28 -5.75
C ILE A 213 9.37 1.64 -5.12
N TYR A 214 8.45 1.20 -5.98
CA TYR A 214 7.30 0.43 -5.54
C TYR A 214 7.75 -0.94 -5.00
N PRO A 215 7.04 -1.49 -3.98
CA PRO A 215 7.31 -2.83 -3.48
C PRO A 215 7.20 -3.88 -4.58
N VAL A 216 8.27 -4.66 -4.76
CA VAL A 216 8.37 -5.71 -5.78
C VAL A 216 8.70 -7.04 -5.14
N VAL A 217 7.92 -8.07 -5.47
CA VAL A 217 8.15 -9.47 -5.08
C VAL A 217 8.23 -10.32 -6.34
N ASN A 218 9.26 -11.15 -6.43
CA ASN A 218 9.45 -12.08 -7.55
C ASN A 218 9.01 -13.49 -7.17
N ILE A 219 8.32 -14.16 -8.09
CA ILE A 219 7.81 -15.51 -7.93
C ILE A 219 8.40 -16.37 -9.05
N ASN A 220 8.98 -17.52 -8.68
CA ASN A 220 9.52 -18.50 -9.61
C ASN A 220 8.97 -19.89 -9.29
N TYR A 221 8.71 -20.67 -10.34
CA TYR A 221 8.36 -22.09 -10.24
C TYR A 221 9.60 -22.91 -10.65
N PRO A 222 10.37 -23.46 -9.67
CA PRO A 222 11.61 -24.19 -9.93
C PRO A 222 11.42 -25.57 -10.57
#